data_1832b6f801a36a6b4d76e32f949ce47f
#
_entry.id   1832b6f801a36a6b4d76e32f949ce47f
#
_cell.length_a   1.000
_cell.length_b   1.000
_cell.length_c   1.000
_cell.angle_alpha   90.00
_cell.angle_beta   90.00
_cell.angle_gamma   90.00
#
_symmetry.space_group_name_H-M   'P 1'
#
loop_
_entity.id
_entity.type
_entity.pdbx_description
1 polymer ?
#
loop_
_entity_poly.entity_id
_entity_poly.type
_entity_poly.pdbx_seq_one_letter_code
_entity_poly.pdbx_strand_id
1 'polypeptide(L)'
;MDEAKIDNPAAGEGRGAHENHGVREGRLAAHLRPLVVKIGSSTLTTSESKIDYAFLDDVARQVARVREAGFSPIIVTSAAIACGLEALGIERRPTDMPSLQAAASVGQSALSAGYARAFAQHGITTSLVLLTRRDTADRTAYLHARDTLSRLLEMGVVPIVNENDTVSVEQIRFGDNDTLAALVACLVEAELMVVLSDIDGLYDANPTKVEGAHLIERVERIDESIMGVAGDAGSVVGSGGMITKIKAARVLMAAGIPMTICLGHAPDAIVHAAFGDRIGTRFAASERPHEITPRKLWIALGDSARGALIVDDGAKNALLHRGSSLLSVGISRVEGRFNDDDIVDVKDATGHVIARGRTAFSSDEVELACGRTREELERNRLLAAFADKPVIHRDELIAFE
;
A
#
# COMPACT_ATOMS: atom_id res chain seq x y z
N MET A 1 -1.80 -69.26 29.32
CA MET A 1 -0.51 -69.02 29.97
C MET A 1 0.04 -67.81 29.36
N ASP A 2 0.04 -66.71 29.87
CA ASP A 2 -0.33 -65.89 30.97
C ASP A 2 -0.69 -64.52 30.41
N GLU A 3 -1.89 -64.08 30.72
CA GLU A 3 -2.34 -62.67 30.48
C GLU A 3 -1.69 -61.80 31.54
N ALA A 4 -0.92 -60.83 31.16
CA ALA A 4 -0.49 -59.77 32.05
C ALA A 4 -1.44 -58.54 31.92
N LYS A 5 -2.31 -58.38 32.92
CA LYS A 5 -3.08 -57.20 33.22
C LYS A 5 -2.14 -56.04 33.51
N ILE A 6 -2.36 -54.91 32.82
CA ILE A 6 -1.79 -53.62 33.21
C ILE A 6 -2.91 -52.80 33.84
N ASP A 7 -2.77 -52.51 35.13
CA ASP A 7 -3.64 -51.66 35.93
C ASP A 7 -3.60 -50.20 35.47
N ASN A 8 -4.78 -49.58 35.45
CA ASN A 8 -5.00 -48.15 35.19
C ASN A 8 -5.25 -47.47 36.55
N PRO A 9 -4.46 -46.50 37.00
CA PRO A 9 -4.81 -45.73 38.16
C PRO A 9 -5.55 -44.41 37.78
N ALA A 10 -6.75 -44.38 38.28
CA ALA A 10 -7.57 -43.29 38.79
C ALA A 10 -7.41 -41.86 38.22
N ALA A 11 -8.55 -41.36 37.83
CA ALA A 11 -8.95 -39.98 37.59
C ALA A 11 -8.49 -39.01 38.70
N GLY A 12 -7.75 -37.94 38.30
CA GLY A 12 -7.53 -36.74 39.07
C GLY A 12 -8.23 -35.60 38.36
N GLU A 13 -9.29 -35.08 38.99
CA GLU A 13 -9.97 -33.87 38.59
C GLU A 13 -9.03 -32.64 38.70
N GLY A 14 -8.50 -32.16 37.60
CA GLY A 14 -7.82 -30.87 37.48
C GLY A 14 -8.72 -29.89 36.74
N ARG A 15 -9.42 -29.03 37.45
CA ARG A 15 -10.06 -27.84 36.88
C ARG A 15 -9.00 -26.96 36.27
N GLY A 16 -8.71 -27.12 34.99
CA GLY A 16 -7.93 -26.23 34.20
C GLY A 16 -8.76 -24.97 33.94
N ALA A 17 -8.36 -23.85 34.53
CA ALA A 17 -8.82 -22.54 34.17
C ALA A 17 -8.53 -22.31 32.69
N HIS A 18 -9.55 -22.19 31.87
CA HIS A 18 -9.45 -21.60 30.53
C HIS A 18 -9.00 -20.15 30.73
N GLU A 19 -7.69 -19.90 30.69
CA GLU A 19 -7.17 -18.58 30.43
C GLU A 19 -7.64 -18.18 29.05
N ASN A 20 -8.62 -17.31 29.07
CA ASN A 20 -9.12 -16.58 27.92
C ASN A 20 -7.96 -15.67 27.46
N HIS A 21 -7.12 -16.18 26.55
CA HIS A 21 -6.16 -15.37 25.81
C HIS A 21 -6.96 -14.44 24.90
N GLY A 22 -7.48 -13.37 25.50
CA GLY A 22 -7.94 -12.21 24.78
C GLY A 22 -6.78 -11.80 23.85
N VAL A 23 -7.02 -11.93 22.54
CA VAL A 23 -6.15 -11.39 21.50
C VAL A 23 -6.02 -9.90 21.79
N ARG A 24 -4.96 -9.50 22.52
CA ARG A 24 -4.54 -8.12 22.58
C ARG A 24 -4.29 -7.72 21.13
N GLU A 25 -5.04 -6.77 20.62
CA GLU A 25 -4.74 -6.12 19.34
C GLU A 25 -3.28 -5.65 19.43
N GLY A 26 -2.38 -6.42 18.78
CA GLY A 26 -0.95 -6.26 18.95
C GLY A 26 -0.51 -4.97 18.26
N ARG A 27 -0.29 -3.91 19.03
CA ARG A 27 0.61 -2.84 18.61
C ARG A 27 2.02 -3.40 18.49
N LEU A 28 2.76 -2.97 17.47
CA LEU A 28 4.19 -3.25 17.37
C LEU A 28 4.89 -2.96 18.70
N ALA A 29 5.93 -3.73 19.02
CA ALA A 29 6.72 -3.48 20.20
C ALA A 29 7.24 -2.03 20.17
N ALA A 30 7.06 -1.29 21.26
CA ALA A 30 7.28 0.17 21.33
C ALA A 30 8.72 0.62 21.01
N HIS A 31 9.67 -0.30 20.80
CA HIS A 31 11.06 -0.03 20.44
C HIS A 31 11.34 -0.16 18.92
N LEU A 32 10.38 -0.66 18.12
CA LEU A 32 10.55 -0.81 16.69
C LEU A 32 10.30 0.53 15.98
N ARG A 33 11.15 0.83 15.02
CA ARG A 33 11.06 2.00 14.12
C ARG A 33 11.03 1.50 12.67
N PRO A 34 9.89 0.97 12.18
CA PRO A 34 9.84 0.37 10.86
C PRO A 34 10.10 1.39 9.76
N LEU A 35 10.99 1.03 8.84
CA LEU A 35 11.36 1.80 7.65
C LEU A 35 11.07 0.93 6.43
N VAL A 36 10.12 1.31 5.59
CA VAL A 36 9.83 0.58 4.36
C VAL A 36 10.60 1.19 3.21
N VAL A 37 11.42 0.38 2.54
CA VAL A 37 12.19 0.79 1.36
C VAL A 37 11.64 0.04 0.15
N LYS A 38 11.02 0.77 -0.78
CA LYS A 38 10.53 0.21 -2.04
C LYS A 38 11.55 0.40 -3.16
N ILE A 39 11.84 -0.67 -3.88
CA ILE A 39 12.78 -0.68 -5.00
C ILE A 39 12.05 -1.07 -6.29
N GLY A 40 12.07 -0.19 -7.29
CA GLY A 40 11.46 -0.44 -8.59
C GLY A 40 12.29 -1.39 -9.47
N SER A 41 11.65 -2.02 -10.46
CA SER A 41 12.36 -2.93 -11.39
C SER A 41 13.47 -2.20 -12.16
N SER A 42 13.18 -0.99 -12.67
CA SER A 42 14.14 -0.17 -13.42
C SER A 42 15.36 0.23 -12.59
N THR A 43 15.22 0.36 -11.26
CA THR A 43 16.31 0.66 -10.34
C THR A 43 17.12 -0.58 -9.97
N LEU A 44 16.47 -1.75 -10.00
CA LEU A 44 17.08 -3.02 -9.58
C LEU A 44 17.76 -3.77 -10.73
N THR A 45 17.51 -3.36 -11.98
CA THR A 45 18.07 -4.02 -13.16
C THR A 45 18.99 -3.09 -13.94
N THR A 46 20.02 -3.68 -14.55
CA THR A 46 20.88 -2.98 -15.52
C THR A 46 20.13 -2.67 -16.81
N SER A 47 20.76 -1.91 -17.72
CA SER A 47 20.25 -1.63 -19.07
C SER A 47 20.01 -2.90 -19.90
N GLU A 48 20.65 -4.02 -19.56
CA GLU A 48 20.45 -5.33 -20.17
C GLU A 48 19.32 -6.14 -19.51
N SER A 49 18.54 -5.52 -18.62
CA SER A 49 17.45 -6.16 -17.84
C SER A 49 17.93 -7.30 -16.92
N LYS A 50 19.20 -7.30 -16.55
CA LYS A 50 19.77 -8.23 -15.56
C LYS A 50 19.79 -7.61 -14.18
N ILE A 51 19.85 -8.43 -13.14
CA ILE A 51 19.95 -7.94 -11.76
C ILE A 51 21.27 -7.19 -11.56
N ASP A 52 21.17 -5.98 -11.00
CA ASP A 52 22.31 -5.20 -10.56
C ASP A 52 22.73 -5.64 -9.14
N TYR A 53 23.64 -6.61 -9.08
CA TYR A 53 24.17 -7.12 -7.82
C TYR A 53 24.98 -6.08 -7.04
N ALA A 54 25.64 -5.13 -7.72
CA ALA A 54 26.36 -4.06 -7.06
C ALA A 54 25.40 -3.11 -6.35
N PHE A 55 24.27 -2.83 -6.96
CA PHE A 55 23.19 -2.06 -6.33
C PHE A 55 22.60 -2.80 -5.12
N LEU A 56 22.39 -4.12 -5.19
CA LEU A 56 21.96 -4.91 -4.03
C LEU A 56 22.95 -4.85 -2.86
N ASP A 57 24.25 -4.91 -3.16
CA ASP A 57 25.31 -4.81 -2.15
C ASP A 57 25.33 -3.40 -1.51
N ASP A 58 25.08 -2.34 -2.29
CA ASP A 58 24.95 -0.97 -1.77
C ASP A 58 23.69 -0.79 -0.91
N VAL A 59 22.54 -1.33 -1.34
CA VAL A 59 21.31 -1.34 -0.54
C VAL A 59 21.55 -2.03 0.80
N ALA A 60 22.20 -3.20 0.81
CA ALA A 60 22.51 -3.92 2.04
C ALA A 60 23.40 -3.11 2.99
N ARG A 61 24.42 -2.41 2.46
CA ARG A 61 25.29 -1.50 3.21
C ARG A 61 24.50 -0.34 3.82
N GLN A 62 23.62 0.30 3.05
CA GLN A 62 22.79 1.40 3.53
C GLN A 62 21.79 0.92 4.60
N VAL A 63 21.17 -0.24 4.41
CA VAL A 63 20.26 -0.86 5.38
C VAL A 63 21.00 -1.19 6.68
N ALA A 64 22.23 -1.69 6.63
CA ALA A 64 23.05 -1.90 7.84
C ALA A 64 23.21 -0.61 8.63
N ARG A 65 23.55 0.51 7.97
CA ARG A 65 23.72 1.83 8.62
C ARG A 65 22.42 2.34 9.28
N VAL A 66 21.27 2.24 8.62
CA VAL A 66 20.00 2.71 9.24
C VAL A 66 19.59 1.79 10.39
N ARG A 67 19.92 0.49 10.35
CA ARG A 67 19.71 -0.42 11.50
C ARG A 67 20.56 -0.04 12.71
N GLU A 68 21.82 0.32 12.50
CA GLU A 68 22.71 0.84 13.57
C GLU A 68 22.13 2.10 14.23
N ALA A 69 21.36 2.91 13.47
CA ALA A 69 20.63 4.07 13.97
C ALA A 69 19.26 3.73 14.60
N GLY A 70 18.93 2.44 14.77
CA GLY A 70 17.73 1.95 15.45
C GLY A 70 16.51 1.78 14.58
N PHE A 71 16.59 1.94 13.25
CA PHE A 71 15.48 1.61 12.36
C PHE A 71 15.32 0.09 12.19
N SER A 72 14.11 -0.33 11.83
CA SER A 72 13.72 -1.71 11.54
C SER A 72 13.30 -1.82 10.06
N PRO A 73 14.26 -2.02 9.13
CA PRO A 73 14.00 -1.94 7.69
C PRO A 73 13.20 -3.14 7.16
N ILE A 74 12.35 -2.85 6.17
CA ILE A 74 11.64 -3.81 5.32
C ILE A 74 11.89 -3.39 3.88
N ILE A 75 12.26 -4.33 3.02
CA ILE A 75 12.42 -4.08 1.59
C ILE A 75 11.18 -4.57 0.85
N VAL A 76 10.56 -3.70 0.05
CA VAL A 76 9.54 -4.10 -0.92
C VAL A 76 10.17 -4.04 -2.30
N THR A 77 10.36 -5.20 -2.90
CA THR A 77 11.14 -5.36 -4.11
C THR A 77 10.26 -5.62 -5.34
N SER A 78 10.90 -5.60 -6.50
CA SER A 78 10.31 -5.93 -7.81
C SER A 78 11.28 -6.82 -8.60
N ALA A 79 11.11 -6.91 -9.91
CA ALA A 79 12.01 -7.56 -10.86
C ALA A 79 12.06 -9.11 -10.83
N ALA A 80 11.12 -9.80 -10.14
CA ALA A 80 11.09 -11.26 -10.17
C ALA A 80 10.97 -11.81 -11.60
N ILE A 81 10.13 -11.21 -12.46
CA ILE A 81 9.99 -11.63 -13.86
C ILE A 81 11.33 -11.45 -14.60
N ALA A 82 12.01 -10.31 -14.45
CA ALA A 82 13.29 -10.05 -15.11
C ALA A 82 14.35 -11.07 -14.70
N CYS A 83 14.49 -11.35 -13.39
CA CYS A 83 15.35 -12.40 -12.87
C CYS A 83 15.05 -13.78 -13.45
N GLY A 84 13.76 -14.10 -13.60
CA GLY A 84 13.33 -15.39 -14.14
C GLY A 84 13.64 -15.53 -15.64
N LEU A 85 13.42 -14.47 -16.41
CA LEU A 85 13.77 -14.47 -17.84
C LEU A 85 15.27 -14.65 -18.04
N GLU A 86 16.11 -13.98 -17.23
CA GLU A 86 17.54 -14.16 -17.22
C GLU A 86 17.94 -15.61 -16.88
N ALA A 87 17.39 -16.15 -15.79
CA ALA A 87 17.70 -17.52 -15.34
C ALA A 87 17.25 -18.60 -16.34
N LEU A 88 16.19 -18.35 -17.10
CA LEU A 88 15.66 -19.23 -18.13
C LEU A 88 16.30 -19.02 -19.50
N GLY A 89 17.18 -18.01 -19.67
CA GLY A 89 17.79 -17.67 -20.96
C GLY A 89 16.74 -17.14 -21.98
N ILE A 90 15.66 -16.51 -21.52
CA ILE A 90 14.62 -15.98 -22.38
C ILE A 90 14.92 -14.53 -22.69
N GLU A 91 15.37 -14.26 -23.92
CA GLU A 91 15.75 -12.90 -24.35
C GLU A 91 14.51 -11.98 -24.59
N ARG A 92 13.42 -12.55 -25.07
CA ARG A 92 12.22 -11.78 -25.38
C ARG A 92 11.11 -12.01 -24.36
N ARG A 93 10.67 -10.92 -23.71
CA ARG A 93 9.59 -10.98 -22.71
C ARG A 93 8.33 -11.61 -23.28
N PRO A 94 7.79 -12.70 -22.69
CA PRO A 94 6.51 -13.29 -23.06
C PRO A 94 5.36 -12.30 -22.88
N THR A 95 4.29 -12.52 -23.65
CA THR A 95 3.06 -11.71 -23.56
C THR A 95 1.91 -12.46 -22.89
N ASP A 96 2.03 -13.78 -22.79
CA ASP A 96 1.03 -14.62 -22.14
C ASP A 96 1.27 -14.71 -20.65
N MET A 97 0.19 -14.76 -19.89
CA MET A 97 0.21 -14.74 -18.44
C MET A 97 0.92 -15.96 -17.83
N PRO A 98 0.65 -17.21 -18.25
CA PRO A 98 1.32 -18.36 -17.66
C PRO A 98 2.84 -18.32 -17.77
N SER A 99 3.37 -17.85 -18.91
CA SER A 99 4.83 -17.71 -19.10
C SER A 99 5.42 -16.63 -18.20
N LEU A 100 4.72 -15.51 -18.00
CA LEU A 100 5.15 -14.46 -17.08
C LEU A 100 5.12 -14.92 -15.62
N GLN A 101 4.10 -15.65 -15.20
CA GLN A 101 3.97 -16.23 -13.86
C GLN A 101 5.06 -17.29 -13.60
N ALA A 102 5.34 -18.14 -14.59
CA ALA A 102 6.42 -19.13 -14.50
C ALA A 102 7.78 -18.44 -14.38
N ALA A 103 8.05 -17.39 -15.19
CA ALA A 103 9.27 -16.61 -15.08
C ALA A 103 9.39 -15.95 -13.69
N ALA A 104 8.31 -15.32 -13.19
CA ALA A 104 8.29 -14.74 -11.85
C ALA A 104 8.61 -15.77 -10.76
N SER A 105 8.04 -16.98 -10.84
CA SER A 105 8.29 -18.06 -9.89
C SER A 105 9.78 -18.47 -9.85
N VAL A 106 10.41 -18.64 -11.01
CA VAL A 106 11.85 -18.95 -11.11
C VAL A 106 12.69 -17.78 -10.59
N GLY A 107 12.36 -16.58 -11.02
CA GLY A 107 13.12 -15.38 -10.68
C GLY A 107 13.00 -14.98 -9.23
N GLN A 108 11.89 -15.29 -8.56
CA GLN A 108 11.71 -15.00 -7.14
C GLN A 108 12.77 -15.71 -6.28
N SER A 109 13.13 -16.94 -6.63
CA SER A 109 14.18 -17.69 -5.96
C SER A 109 15.55 -17.05 -6.15
N ALA A 110 15.89 -16.64 -7.39
CA ALA A 110 17.15 -15.98 -7.71
C ALA A 110 17.27 -14.61 -7.01
N LEU A 111 16.19 -13.83 -7.04
CA LEU A 111 16.11 -12.51 -6.39
C LEU A 111 16.31 -12.62 -4.87
N SER A 112 15.62 -13.56 -4.23
CA SER A 112 15.74 -13.83 -2.79
C SER A 112 17.16 -14.24 -2.41
N ALA A 113 17.80 -15.11 -3.21
CA ALA A 113 19.20 -15.50 -3.01
C ALA A 113 20.17 -14.31 -3.18
N GLY A 114 19.91 -13.41 -4.14
CA GLY A 114 20.68 -12.18 -4.33
C GLY A 114 20.66 -11.28 -3.09
N TYR A 115 19.46 -11.02 -2.53
CA TYR A 115 19.31 -10.27 -1.28
C TYR A 115 20.00 -10.98 -0.11
N ALA A 116 19.75 -12.29 0.07
CA ALA A 116 20.37 -13.05 1.16
C ALA A 116 21.89 -12.97 1.12
N ARG A 117 22.50 -13.07 -0.07
CA ARG A 117 23.95 -12.94 -0.28
C ARG A 117 24.43 -11.53 0.11
N ALA A 118 23.79 -10.48 -0.39
CA ALA A 118 24.19 -9.10 -0.13
C ALA A 118 24.13 -8.76 1.37
N PHE A 119 23.01 -9.10 2.01
CA PHE A 119 22.79 -8.83 3.43
C PHE A 119 23.65 -9.67 4.37
N ALA A 120 24.01 -10.90 3.98
CA ALA A 120 24.90 -11.76 4.76
C ALA A 120 26.30 -11.14 4.96
N GLN A 121 26.78 -10.29 4.04
CA GLN A 121 28.04 -9.56 4.17
C GLN A 121 28.05 -8.61 5.38
N HIS A 122 26.87 -8.21 5.85
CA HIS A 122 26.68 -7.34 7.02
C HIS A 122 26.13 -8.12 8.24
N GLY A 123 26.12 -9.46 8.21
CA GLY A 123 25.58 -10.29 9.29
C GLY A 123 24.07 -10.17 9.45
N ILE A 124 23.35 -9.75 8.41
CA ILE A 124 21.90 -9.53 8.43
C ILE A 124 21.19 -10.73 7.81
N THR A 125 20.28 -11.32 8.55
CA THR A 125 19.36 -12.35 8.05
C THR A 125 18.20 -11.70 7.32
N THR A 126 17.84 -12.22 6.13
CA THR A 126 16.64 -11.83 5.39
C THR A 126 15.58 -12.93 5.40
N SER A 127 14.33 -12.56 5.17
CA SER A 127 13.24 -13.51 4.94
C SER A 127 12.50 -13.11 3.66
N LEU A 128 11.91 -14.07 2.97
CA LEU A 128 11.03 -13.82 1.85
C LEU A 128 9.58 -13.84 2.33
N VAL A 129 8.82 -12.79 2.02
CA VAL A 129 7.38 -12.69 2.30
C VAL A 129 6.67 -12.34 0.99
N LEU A 130 5.80 -13.23 0.52
CA LEU A 130 5.00 -13.02 -0.68
C LEU A 130 3.56 -12.68 -0.29
N LEU A 131 3.07 -11.56 -0.77
CA LEU A 131 1.72 -11.08 -0.50
C LEU A 131 0.97 -10.83 -1.81
N THR A 132 -0.35 -10.88 -1.75
CA THR A 132 -1.23 -10.40 -2.81
C THR A 132 -2.13 -9.30 -2.29
N ARG A 133 -2.71 -8.50 -3.18
CA ARG A 133 -3.74 -7.52 -2.82
C ARG A 133 -4.94 -8.16 -2.10
N ARG A 134 -5.29 -9.41 -2.45
CA ARG A 134 -6.39 -10.14 -1.82
C ARG A 134 -6.10 -10.47 -0.36
N ASP A 135 -4.85 -10.83 -0.03
CA ASP A 135 -4.45 -11.14 1.34
C ASP A 135 -4.65 -9.94 2.28
N THR A 136 -4.61 -8.73 1.73
CA THR A 136 -4.79 -7.50 2.50
C THR A 136 -6.24 -7.03 2.59
N ALA A 137 -7.11 -7.51 1.70
CA ALA A 137 -8.56 -7.28 1.77
C ALA A 137 -9.25 -8.18 2.79
N ASP A 138 -8.71 -9.38 3.04
CA ASP A 138 -9.19 -10.28 4.08
C ASP A 138 -8.60 -9.91 5.44
N ARG A 139 -9.47 -9.65 6.43
CA ARG A 139 -9.05 -9.22 7.77
C ARG A 139 -8.13 -10.24 8.46
N THR A 140 -8.38 -11.53 8.28
CA THR A 140 -7.61 -12.59 8.93
C THR A 140 -6.22 -12.70 8.31
N ALA A 141 -6.13 -12.73 6.99
CA ALA A 141 -4.85 -12.74 6.27
C ALA A 141 -4.04 -11.46 6.56
N TYR A 142 -4.69 -10.28 6.60
CA TYR A 142 -4.07 -9.02 7.00
C TYR A 142 -3.43 -9.11 8.40
N LEU A 143 -4.15 -9.62 9.40
CA LEU A 143 -3.62 -9.75 10.76
C LEU A 143 -2.45 -10.74 10.82
N HIS A 144 -2.52 -11.86 10.10
CA HIS A 144 -1.41 -12.81 10.02
C HIS A 144 -0.17 -12.20 9.35
N ALA A 145 -0.34 -11.45 8.26
CA ALA A 145 0.76 -10.75 7.58
C ALA A 145 1.41 -9.73 8.52
N ARG A 146 0.61 -8.92 9.22
CA ARG A 146 1.07 -7.94 10.22
C ARG A 146 1.89 -8.63 11.32
N ASP A 147 1.32 -9.65 11.94
CA ASP A 147 1.93 -10.34 13.08
C ASP A 147 3.23 -11.03 12.65
N THR A 148 3.27 -11.62 11.44
CA THR A 148 4.47 -12.20 10.86
C THR A 148 5.56 -11.16 10.62
N LEU A 149 5.24 -10.05 9.96
CA LEU A 149 6.20 -8.97 9.70
C LEU A 149 6.72 -8.37 11.02
N SER A 150 5.83 -8.11 11.97
CA SER A 150 6.20 -7.60 13.29
C SER A 150 7.17 -8.55 14.00
N ARG A 151 6.89 -9.85 13.97
CA ARG A 151 7.75 -10.86 14.60
C ARG A 151 9.11 -10.96 13.93
N LEU A 152 9.18 -10.88 12.60
CA LEU A 152 10.45 -10.86 11.88
C LEU A 152 11.30 -9.65 12.29
N LEU A 153 10.71 -8.47 12.39
CA LEU A 153 11.39 -7.26 12.84
C LEU A 153 11.90 -7.39 14.29
N GLU A 154 11.10 -7.94 15.20
CA GLU A 154 11.52 -8.23 16.58
C GLU A 154 12.70 -9.19 16.66
N MET A 155 12.77 -10.15 15.75
CA MET A 155 13.89 -11.09 15.62
C MET A 155 15.13 -10.48 14.96
N GLY A 156 15.08 -9.21 14.54
CA GLY A 156 16.16 -8.53 13.83
C GLY A 156 16.36 -9.00 12.38
N VAL A 157 15.37 -9.69 11.82
CA VAL A 157 15.35 -10.13 10.42
C VAL A 157 14.88 -8.98 9.53
N VAL A 158 15.45 -8.81 8.34
CA VAL A 158 14.98 -7.87 7.32
C VAL A 158 14.05 -8.61 6.36
N PRO A 159 12.72 -8.34 6.38
CA PRO A 159 11.81 -8.92 5.42
C PRO A 159 12.04 -8.36 4.01
N ILE A 160 12.13 -9.24 3.03
CA ILE A 160 12.08 -8.93 1.60
C ILE A 160 10.69 -9.30 1.12
N VAL A 161 9.86 -8.29 0.89
CA VAL A 161 8.47 -8.45 0.49
C VAL A 161 8.34 -8.28 -1.01
N ASN A 162 7.60 -9.15 -1.67
CA ASN A 162 7.22 -8.99 -3.07
C ASN A 162 5.80 -9.47 -3.30
N GLU A 163 5.25 -9.14 -4.46
CA GLU A 163 3.99 -9.72 -4.92
C GLU A 163 4.14 -11.22 -5.16
N ASN A 164 3.10 -11.97 -4.83
CA ASN A 164 2.98 -13.37 -5.23
C ASN A 164 2.44 -13.45 -6.67
N ASP A 165 3.31 -13.16 -7.62
CA ASP A 165 2.99 -13.15 -9.06
C ASP A 165 2.46 -14.51 -9.55
N THR A 166 2.72 -15.60 -8.86
CA THR A 166 2.28 -16.95 -9.23
C THR A 166 0.76 -17.07 -9.21
N VAL A 167 0.09 -16.35 -8.32
CA VAL A 167 -1.38 -16.40 -8.13
C VAL A 167 -2.06 -15.05 -8.40
N SER A 168 -1.29 -13.98 -8.60
CA SER A 168 -1.78 -12.65 -8.91
C SER A 168 -1.76 -12.40 -10.42
N VAL A 169 -2.90 -11.99 -10.98
CA VAL A 169 -3.03 -11.67 -12.42
C VAL A 169 -3.01 -10.15 -12.65
N GLU A 170 -3.46 -9.39 -11.67
CA GLU A 170 -3.71 -7.95 -11.82
C GLU A 170 -2.42 -7.16 -11.89
N GLN A 171 -1.41 -7.50 -11.12
CA GLN A 171 -0.15 -6.76 -11.07
C GLN A 171 0.82 -7.10 -12.20
N ILE A 172 0.79 -8.30 -12.75
CA ILE A 172 1.59 -8.63 -13.95
C ILE A 172 1.21 -7.71 -15.11
N ARG A 173 -0.04 -7.27 -15.14
CA ARG A 173 -0.54 -6.31 -16.14
C ARG A 173 -0.21 -4.85 -15.79
N PHE A 174 -0.16 -4.49 -14.50
CA PHE A 174 -0.03 -3.12 -14.03
C PHE A 174 1.22 -2.83 -13.22
N GLY A 175 1.99 -3.86 -12.81
CA GLY A 175 3.38 -3.83 -12.30
C GLY A 175 3.66 -2.88 -11.14
N ASP A 176 2.72 -2.64 -10.24
CA ASP A 176 2.82 -1.57 -9.25
C ASP A 176 3.06 -2.10 -7.82
N ASN A 177 4.34 -2.20 -7.44
CA ASN A 177 4.72 -2.46 -6.05
C ASN A 177 4.71 -1.19 -5.16
N ASP A 178 4.36 0.00 -5.70
CA ASP A 178 4.18 1.20 -4.87
C ASP A 178 2.95 1.02 -3.96
N THR A 179 1.87 0.44 -4.50
CA THR A 179 0.68 0.05 -3.73
C THR A 179 0.98 -1.00 -2.67
N LEU A 180 1.72 -2.06 -3.02
CA LEU A 180 2.14 -3.09 -2.07
C LEU A 180 3.00 -2.49 -0.95
N ALA A 181 3.94 -1.59 -1.29
CA ALA A 181 4.79 -0.94 -0.32
C ALA A 181 4.02 -0.03 0.64
N ALA A 182 3.06 0.75 0.13
CA ALA A 182 2.18 1.56 0.97
C ALA A 182 1.35 0.70 1.92
N LEU A 183 0.89 -0.44 1.45
CA LEU A 183 0.15 -1.41 2.22
C LEU A 183 1.01 -2.02 3.34
N VAL A 184 2.25 -2.44 3.03
CA VAL A 184 3.21 -2.93 4.01
C VAL A 184 3.54 -1.84 5.03
N ALA A 185 3.73 -0.59 4.60
CA ALA A 185 4.00 0.53 5.49
C ALA A 185 2.85 0.77 6.49
N CYS A 186 1.59 0.68 6.03
CA CYS A 186 0.43 0.75 6.92
C CYS A 186 0.32 -0.47 7.85
N LEU A 187 0.62 -1.69 7.34
CA LEU A 187 0.61 -2.93 8.14
C LEU A 187 1.51 -2.85 9.37
N VAL A 188 2.70 -2.28 9.20
CA VAL A 188 3.73 -2.19 10.25
C VAL A 188 3.78 -0.82 10.90
N GLU A 189 2.81 0.06 10.67
CA GLU A 189 2.79 1.42 11.18
C GLU A 189 4.15 2.12 10.97
N ALA A 190 4.64 2.13 9.73
CA ALA A 190 5.99 2.58 9.41
C ALA A 190 6.23 4.04 9.80
N GLU A 191 7.43 4.33 10.31
CA GLU A 191 7.86 5.71 10.61
C GLU A 191 8.14 6.50 9.32
N LEU A 192 8.55 5.81 8.26
CA LEU A 192 8.84 6.38 6.94
C LEU A 192 8.75 5.31 5.86
N MET A 193 8.27 5.70 4.67
CA MET A 193 8.47 4.93 3.43
C MET A 193 9.42 5.67 2.50
N VAL A 194 10.42 4.97 1.96
CA VAL A 194 11.35 5.47 0.94
C VAL A 194 11.12 4.73 -0.36
N VAL A 195 10.93 5.46 -1.45
CA VAL A 195 10.78 4.92 -2.80
C VAL A 195 12.04 5.23 -3.59
N LEU A 196 12.84 4.20 -3.86
CA LEU A 196 13.97 4.27 -4.76
C LEU A 196 13.48 4.14 -6.20
N SER A 197 13.63 5.21 -6.97
CA SER A 197 13.13 5.35 -8.34
C SER A 197 14.26 5.59 -9.32
N ASP A 198 13.96 5.53 -10.60
CA ASP A 198 14.82 5.95 -11.72
C ASP A 198 14.83 7.46 -11.94
N ILE A 199 14.00 8.19 -11.18
CA ILE A 199 13.97 9.66 -11.16
C ILE A 199 14.20 10.16 -9.74
N ASP A 200 14.71 11.37 -9.63
CA ASP A 200 15.12 11.97 -8.35
C ASP A 200 13.95 12.53 -7.51
N GLY A 201 12.74 12.62 -8.07
CA GLY A 201 11.56 13.06 -7.35
C GLY A 201 10.43 13.53 -8.25
N LEU A 202 9.51 14.30 -7.70
CA LEU A 202 8.40 14.94 -8.40
C LEU A 202 8.82 16.34 -8.87
N TYR A 203 8.56 16.65 -10.13
CA TYR A 203 8.79 17.96 -10.72
C TYR A 203 7.49 18.73 -10.93
N ASP A 204 7.56 20.05 -11.02
CA ASP A 204 6.43 20.94 -11.33
C ASP A 204 5.95 20.82 -12.79
N ALA A 205 6.77 20.22 -13.66
CA ALA A 205 6.46 19.84 -15.04
C ALA A 205 7.29 18.63 -15.45
N ASN A 206 6.98 17.99 -16.57
CA ASN A 206 7.77 16.86 -17.06
C ASN A 206 9.18 17.32 -17.50
N PRO A 207 10.26 16.96 -16.79
CA PRO A 207 11.62 17.47 -17.07
C PRO A 207 12.19 17.02 -18.41
N THR A 208 11.62 15.97 -19.04
CA THR A 208 12.02 15.55 -20.39
C THR A 208 11.34 16.37 -21.49
N LYS A 209 10.28 17.11 -21.18
CA LYS A 209 9.48 17.89 -22.13
C LYS A 209 9.62 19.39 -21.92
N VAL A 210 9.86 19.83 -20.70
CA VAL A 210 9.90 21.25 -20.31
C VAL A 210 11.26 21.58 -19.75
N GLU A 211 12.01 22.40 -20.49
CA GLU A 211 13.27 22.95 -20.03
C GLU A 211 13.01 23.91 -18.86
N GLY A 212 13.74 23.73 -17.74
CA GLY A 212 13.52 24.55 -16.53
C GLY A 212 12.47 23.99 -15.56
N ALA A 213 12.03 22.73 -15.72
CA ALA A 213 11.22 22.08 -14.70
C ALA A 213 12.00 21.97 -13.37
N HIS A 214 11.33 22.29 -12.24
CA HIS A 214 11.97 22.31 -10.92
C HIS A 214 11.49 21.14 -10.07
N LEU A 215 12.42 20.55 -9.32
CA LEU A 215 12.10 19.51 -8.34
C LEU A 215 11.27 20.11 -7.20
N ILE A 216 10.16 19.46 -6.87
CA ILE A 216 9.34 19.79 -5.70
C ILE A 216 9.94 19.06 -4.50
N GLU A 217 10.69 19.77 -3.65
CA GLU A 217 11.36 19.16 -2.50
C GLU A 217 10.39 18.63 -1.45
N ARG A 218 9.21 19.29 -1.28
CA ARG A 218 8.24 18.93 -0.24
C ARG A 218 6.79 19.13 -0.71
N VAL A 219 5.96 18.15 -0.45
CA VAL A 219 4.53 18.13 -0.72
C VAL A 219 3.79 18.01 0.61
N GLU A 220 3.09 19.08 1.01
CA GLU A 220 2.24 19.08 2.22
C GLU A 220 0.82 18.61 1.91
N ARG A 221 0.39 18.70 0.65
CA ARG A 221 -0.95 18.36 0.21
C ARG A 221 -0.94 17.92 -1.25
N ILE A 222 -1.68 16.86 -1.56
CA ILE A 222 -1.83 16.38 -2.93
C ILE A 222 -3.13 16.95 -3.50
N ASP A 223 -3.02 18.03 -4.24
CA ASP A 223 -4.10 18.69 -4.97
C ASP A 223 -4.13 18.31 -6.46
N GLU A 224 -5.01 18.98 -7.23
CA GLU A 224 -5.13 18.73 -8.67
C GLU A 224 -3.85 19.09 -9.46
N SER A 225 -3.07 20.07 -9.00
CA SER A 225 -1.82 20.45 -9.66
C SER A 225 -0.80 19.33 -9.54
N ILE A 226 -0.63 18.76 -8.34
CA ILE A 226 0.24 17.61 -8.08
C ILE A 226 -0.23 16.37 -8.85
N MET A 227 -1.56 16.13 -8.90
CA MET A 227 -2.12 15.02 -9.68
C MET A 227 -1.94 15.21 -11.18
N GLY A 228 -2.06 16.43 -11.68
CA GLY A 228 -1.88 16.78 -13.10
C GLY A 228 -0.45 16.52 -13.58
N VAL A 229 0.55 17.04 -12.86
CA VAL A 229 1.97 16.80 -13.22
C VAL A 229 2.34 15.33 -13.14
N ALA A 230 1.77 14.57 -12.21
CA ALA A 230 1.97 13.13 -12.10
C ALA A 230 1.41 12.35 -13.30
N GLY A 231 0.28 12.81 -13.86
CA GLY A 231 -0.35 12.22 -15.05
C GLY A 231 0.44 12.46 -16.35
N ASP A 232 1.05 13.65 -16.50
CA ASP A 232 1.84 14.04 -17.67
C ASP A 232 3.25 13.41 -17.68
N ALA A 233 3.73 12.96 -16.54
CA ALA A 233 5.05 12.33 -16.36
C ALA A 233 5.11 10.86 -16.84
N GLY A 234 4.14 10.40 -17.64
CA GLY A 234 4.03 9.02 -18.13
C GLY A 234 5.31 8.51 -18.80
N SER A 235 6.03 7.58 -18.14
CA SER A 235 7.12 6.83 -18.75
C SER A 235 6.58 5.76 -19.68
N VAL A 236 7.12 5.66 -20.88
CA VAL A 236 6.75 4.67 -21.89
C VAL A 236 7.21 3.25 -21.51
N VAL A 237 8.07 3.11 -20.49
CA VAL A 237 8.70 1.84 -20.11
C VAL A 237 8.70 1.69 -18.59
N GLY A 238 7.57 1.26 -18.02
CA GLY A 238 7.50 0.92 -16.60
C GLY A 238 6.05 0.91 -16.12
N SER A 239 5.64 -0.20 -15.55
CA SER A 239 4.28 -0.42 -15.06
C SER A 239 3.90 0.42 -13.82
N GLY A 240 4.86 1.11 -13.17
CA GLY A 240 4.67 1.98 -12.03
C GLY A 240 5.12 3.42 -12.32
N GLY A 241 4.23 4.24 -12.91
CA GLY A 241 4.52 5.65 -13.21
C GLY A 241 4.48 6.55 -11.97
N MET A 242 4.73 7.86 -12.14
CA MET A 242 4.63 8.83 -11.05
C MET A 242 3.24 8.84 -10.40
N ILE A 243 2.19 8.61 -11.19
CA ILE A 243 0.81 8.57 -10.70
C ILE A 243 0.57 7.50 -9.63
N THR A 244 1.22 6.33 -9.72
CA THR A 244 1.09 5.26 -8.71
C THR A 244 1.78 5.65 -7.41
N LYS A 245 2.94 6.30 -7.50
CA LYS A 245 3.67 6.85 -6.35
C LYS A 245 2.87 7.93 -5.63
N ILE A 246 2.23 8.83 -6.38
CA ILE A 246 1.37 9.87 -5.79
C ILE A 246 0.12 9.29 -5.13
N LYS A 247 -0.49 8.24 -5.72
CA LYS A 247 -1.60 7.53 -5.08
C LYS A 247 -1.16 6.86 -3.77
N ALA A 248 0.00 6.21 -3.76
CA ALA A 248 0.58 5.64 -2.55
C ALA A 248 0.87 6.71 -1.50
N ALA A 249 1.50 7.84 -1.90
CA ALA A 249 1.76 8.98 -1.03
C ALA A 249 0.50 9.52 -0.37
N ARG A 250 -0.59 9.70 -1.14
CA ARG A 250 -1.86 10.22 -0.61
C ARG A 250 -2.43 9.34 0.50
N VAL A 251 -2.34 8.03 0.34
CA VAL A 251 -2.80 7.09 1.37
C VAL A 251 -1.91 7.13 2.60
N LEU A 252 -0.60 7.15 2.42
CA LEU A 252 0.37 7.21 3.51
C LEU A 252 0.27 8.52 4.30
N MET A 253 0.13 9.65 3.61
CA MET A 253 -0.10 10.96 4.26
C MET A 253 -1.34 10.90 5.15
N ALA A 254 -2.46 10.36 4.64
CA ALA A 254 -3.69 10.18 5.42
C ALA A 254 -3.51 9.22 6.61
N ALA A 255 -2.62 8.24 6.49
CA ALA A 255 -2.23 7.32 7.57
C ALA A 255 -1.27 7.94 8.59
N GLY A 256 -0.77 9.15 8.36
CA GLY A 256 0.24 9.78 9.20
C GLY A 256 1.66 9.25 8.95
N ILE A 257 1.91 8.61 7.81
CA ILE A 257 3.21 8.05 7.41
C ILE A 257 3.83 8.95 6.34
N PRO A 258 4.98 9.59 6.58
CA PRO A 258 5.68 10.34 5.56
C PRO A 258 6.28 9.41 4.50
N MET A 259 6.40 9.92 3.27
CA MET A 259 7.04 9.20 2.18
C MET A 259 8.09 10.08 1.50
N THR A 260 9.21 9.48 1.05
CA THR A 260 10.22 10.15 0.24
C THR A 260 10.41 9.39 -1.07
N ILE A 261 10.35 10.09 -2.21
CA ILE A 261 10.73 9.57 -3.52
C ILE A 261 12.10 10.15 -3.85
N CYS A 262 13.06 9.31 -4.17
CA CYS A 262 14.41 9.74 -4.54
C CYS A 262 15.05 8.84 -5.60
N LEU A 263 16.11 9.34 -6.23
CA LEU A 263 16.90 8.56 -7.18
C LEU A 263 17.57 7.39 -6.45
N GLY A 264 17.27 6.15 -6.88
CA GLY A 264 17.75 4.94 -6.22
C GLY A 264 19.26 4.78 -6.24
N HIS A 265 19.90 5.23 -7.32
CA HIS A 265 21.37 5.20 -7.47
C HIS A 265 22.07 6.45 -6.89
N ALA A 266 21.35 7.37 -6.23
CA ALA A 266 22.01 8.45 -5.51
C ALA A 266 22.82 7.89 -4.31
N PRO A 267 24.00 8.43 -4.04
CA PRO A 267 24.82 7.97 -2.91
C PRO A 267 24.03 8.06 -1.60
N ASP A 268 24.04 7.00 -0.82
CA ASP A 268 23.41 6.92 0.51
C ASP A 268 21.93 7.34 0.55
N ALA A 269 21.18 7.13 -0.54
CA ALA A 269 19.79 7.59 -0.69
C ALA A 269 18.88 7.14 0.46
N ILE A 270 18.97 5.87 0.90
CA ILE A 270 18.17 5.34 2.02
C ILE A 270 18.56 6.06 3.32
N VAL A 271 19.84 6.27 3.53
CA VAL A 271 20.37 6.90 4.75
C VAL A 271 19.91 8.35 4.83
N HIS A 272 20.13 9.14 3.76
CA HIS A 272 19.69 10.53 3.70
C HIS A 272 18.19 10.68 3.92
N ALA A 273 17.37 9.84 3.26
CA ALA A 273 15.93 9.87 3.46
C ALA A 273 15.53 9.53 4.90
N ALA A 274 16.16 8.52 5.53
CA ALA A 274 15.88 8.09 6.88
C ALA A 274 16.21 9.16 7.94
N PHE A 275 17.29 9.91 7.73
CA PHE A 275 17.71 10.98 8.63
C PHE A 275 17.04 12.33 8.36
N GLY A 276 16.21 12.42 7.30
CA GLY A 276 15.46 13.62 6.97
C GLY A 276 16.27 14.67 6.22
N ASP A 277 17.37 14.27 5.62
CA ASP A 277 18.17 15.13 4.75
C ASP A 277 17.36 15.50 3.49
N ARG A 278 17.74 16.62 2.84
CA ARG A 278 17.13 17.05 1.59
C ARG A 278 17.54 16.12 0.44
N ILE A 279 16.69 15.15 0.13
CA ILE A 279 16.85 14.25 -1.00
C ILE A 279 15.50 14.01 -1.65
N GLY A 280 15.41 14.22 -2.96
CA GLY A 280 14.20 13.96 -3.73
C GLY A 280 12.98 14.78 -3.30
N THR A 281 11.82 14.17 -3.34
CA THR A 281 10.54 14.77 -2.93
C THR A 281 10.02 14.08 -1.66
N ARG A 282 9.80 14.86 -0.60
CA ARG A 282 9.21 14.40 0.65
C ARG A 282 7.73 14.76 0.72
N PHE A 283 6.89 13.76 0.90
CA PHE A 283 5.46 13.89 1.21
C PHE A 283 5.29 13.90 2.72
N ALA A 284 4.70 14.96 3.25
CA ALA A 284 4.51 15.14 4.70
C ALA A 284 3.38 14.24 5.22
N ALA A 285 3.53 13.74 6.45
CA ALA A 285 2.43 13.07 7.14
C ALA A 285 1.35 14.09 7.51
N SER A 286 0.06 13.69 7.49
CA SER A 286 -1.03 14.50 8.00
C SER A 286 -0.84 14.75 9.50
N GLU A 287 -1.12 15.98 9.96
CA GLU A 287 -1.15 16.32 11.38
C GLU A 287 -2.27 15.61 12.14
N ARG A 288 -3.29 15.14 11.42
CA ARG A 288 -4.45 14.40 11.95
C ARG A 288 -4.60 13.07 11.23
N PRO A 289 -3.75 12.09 11.56
CA PRO A 289 -3.82 10.80 10.89
C PRO A 289 -5.17 10.12 11.16
N HIS A 290 -5.70 9.52 10.12
CA HIS A 290 -6.90 8.69 10.22
C HIS A 290 -6.50 7.26 10.58
N GLU A 291 -7.31 6.59 11.40
CA GLU A 291 -7.17 5.15 11.58
C GLU A 291 -7.49 4.45 10.27
N ILE A 292 -6.46 3.86 9.65
CA ILE A 292 -6.58 3.14 8.39
C ILE A 292 -6.74 1.66 8.68
N THR A 293 -7.98 1.20 8.61
CA THR A 293 -8.28 -0.23 8.69
C THR A 293 -7.90 -0.94 7.38
N PRO A 294 -7.70 -2.28 7.39
CA PRO A 294 -7.43 -3.06 6.17
C PRO A 294 -8.42 -2.77 5.03
N ARG A 295 -9.69 -2.64 5.40
CA ARG A 295 -10.77 -2.35 4.45
C ARG A 295 -10.64 -0.96 3.81
N LYS A 296 -10.31 0.05 4.61
CA LYS A 296 -10.05 1.41 4.11
C LYS A 296 -8.84 1.44 3.21
N LEU A 297 -7.79 0.71 3.56
CA LEU A 297 -6.58 0.60 2.78
C LEU A 297 -6.85 -0.03 1.40
N TRP A 298 -7.63 -1.12 1.37
CA TRP A 298 -8.06 -1.74 0.13
C TRP A 298 -8.89 -0.79 -0.74
N ILE A 299 -9.82 -0.03 -0.15
CA ILE A 299 -10.62 0.98 -0.85
C ILE A 299 -9.74 2.08 -1.42
N ALA A 300 -8.77 2.57 -0.64
CA ALA A 300 -7.88 3.67 -1.02
C ALA A 300 -6.93 3.32 -2.17
N LEU A 301 -6.34 2.12 -2.10
CA LEU A 301 -5.34 1.61 -3.04
C LEU A 301 -5.93 0.71 -4.13
N GLY A 302 -7.24 0.41 -4.05
CA GLY A 302 -7.96 -0.43 -5.00
C GLY A 302 -8.08 0.15 -6.41
N ASP A 303 -8.89 -0.53 -7.23
CA ASP A 303 -9.12 -0.15 -8.63
C ASP A 303 -9.57 1.30 -8.81
N SER A 304 -9.48 1.79 -10.03
CA SER A 304 -10.01 3.12 -10.39
C SER A 304 -11.48 3.22 -10.00
N ALA A 305 -11.87 4.35 -9.40
CA ALA A 305 -13.25 4.61 -9.06
C ALA A 305 -14.15 4.47 -10.30
N ARG A 306 -15.29 3.81 -10.14
CA ARG A 306 -16.28 3.61 -11.22
C ARG A 306 -17.07 4.88 -11.53
N GLY A 307 -17.11 5.81 -10.57
CA GLY A 307 -17.79 7.08 -10.67
C GLY A 307 -17.39 8.00 -9.52
N ALA A 308 -18.10 9.12 -9.38
CA ALA A 308 -17.85 10.06 -8.31
C ALA A 308 -19.16 10.64 -7.75
N LEU A 309 -19.10 11.03 -6.48
CA LEU A 309 -20.15 11.74 -5.75
C LEU A 309 -19.65 13.15 -5.44
N ILE A 310 -20.32 14.17 -5.97
CA ILE A 310 -20.00 15.57 -5.67
C ILE A 310 -20.77 15.96 -4.41
N VAL A 311 -20.06 16.51 -3.42
CA VAL A 311 -20.64 16.85 -2.13
C VAL A 311 -20.65 18.35 -1.87
N ASP A 312 -21.53 18.78 -0.99
CA ASP A 312 -21.57 20.15 -0.50
C ASP A 312 -20.49 20.40 0.59
N ASP A 313 -20.34 21.67 0.99
CA ASP A 313 -19.35 22.06 2.02
C ASP A 313 -19.65 21.48 3.40
N GLY A 314 -20.91 21.23 3.71
CA GLY A 314 -21.33 20.60 4.97
C GLY A 314 -20.87 19.16 5.06
N ALA A 315 -21.11 18.37 4.00
CA ALA A 315 -20.66 17.00 3.89
C ALA A 315 -19.11 16.93 3.80
N LYS A 316 -18.46 17.81 3.02
CA LYS A 316 -17.01 17.93 2.97
C LYS A 316 -16.41 18.09 4.38
N ASN A 317 -16.91 19.05 5.15
CA ASN A 317 -16.44 19.30 6.51
C ASN A 317 -16.69 18.11 7.45
N ALA A 318 -17.85 17.44 7.32
CA ALA A 318 -18.18 16.26 8.12
C ALA A 318 -17.25 15.06 7.82
N LEU A 319 -16.90 14.87 6.54
CA LEU A 319 -16.00 13.79 6.11
C LEU A 319 -14.56 14.03 6.57
N LEU A 320 -14.02 15.24 6.30
CA LEU A 320 -12.61 15.55 6.59
C LEU A 320 -12.31 15.70 8.08
N HIS A 321 -13.23 16.26 8.86
CA HIS A 321 -12.91 16.67 10.24
C HIS A 321 -13.67 15.89 11.33
N ARG A 322 -14.75 15.17 10.98
CA ARG A 322 -15.58 14.44 11.96
C ARG A 322 -15.59 12.94 11.75
N GLY A 323 -14.97 12.43 10.67
CA GLY A 323 -14.98 11.00 10.33
C GLY A 323 -16.40 10.43 10.15
N SER A 324 -17.31 11.23 9.59
CA SER A 324 -18.72 10.87 9.43
C SER A 324 -18.95 9.97 8.22
N SER A 325 -20.06 9.25 8.20
CA SER A 325 -20.58 8.58 7.01
C SER A 325 -21.12 9.61 6.02
N LEU A 326 -21.08 9.31 4.71
CA LEU A 326 -21.68 10.14 3.67
C LEU A 326 -23.18 9.80 3.52
N LEU A 327 -24.03 10.77 3.78
CA LEU A 327 -25.47 10.69 3.61
C LEU A 327 -25.91 11.32 2.28
N SER A 328 -27.06 10.90 1.76
CA SER A 328 -27.62 11.40 0.50
C SER A 328 -27.89 12.92 0.52
N VAL A 329 -28.23 13.50 1.67
CA VAL A 329 -28.50 14.93 1.84
C VAL A 329 -27.25 15.80 1.51
N GLY A 330 -26.05 15.30 1.76
CA GLY A 330 -24.81 16.02 1.49
C GLY A 330 -24.27 15.82 0.05
N ILE A 331 -24.95 15.03 -0.78
CA ILE A 331 -24.58 14.78 -2.17
C ILE A 331 -25.35 15.75 -3.07
N SER A 332 -24.63 16.51 -3.86
CA SER A 332 -25.19 17.48 -4.81
C SER A 332 -25.35 16.92 -6.22
N ARG A 333 -24.48 15.98 -6.64
CA ARG A 333 -24.49 15.40 -7.98
C ARG A 333 -23.75 14.05 -8.01
N VAL A 334 -24.18 13.20 -8.93
CA VAL A 334 -23.51 11.91 -9.25
C VAL A 334 -22.81 12.01 -10.59
N GLU A 335 -21.61 11.46 -10.71
CA GLU A 335 -20.83 11.36 -11.96
C GLU A 335 -20.48 9.92 -12.25
N GLY A 336 -20.68 9.49 -13.49
CA GLY A 336 -20.42 8.12 -13.94
C GLY A 336 -21.54 7.14 -13.57
N ARG A 337 -21.31 5.85 -13.89
CA ARG A 337 -22.23 4.75 -13.57
C ARG A 337 -21.53 3.70 -12.74
N PHE A 338 -22.13 3.35 -11.62
CA PHE A 338 -21.64 2.36 -10.68
C PHE A 338 -22.81 1.58 -10.06
N ASN A 339 -22.52 0.40 -9.59
CA ASN A 339 -23.46 -0.45 -8.83
C ASN A 339 -23.19 -0.29 -7.32
N ASP A 340 -24.06 -0.90 -6.51
CA ASP A 340 -23.77 -1.14 -5.11
C ASP A 340 -22.47 -1.93 -4.95
N ASP A 341 -21.75 -1.69 -3.88
CA ASP A 341 -20.43 -2.25 -3.56
C ASP A 341 -19.26 -1.79 -4.46
N ASP A 342 -19.51 -0.97 -5.48
CA ASP A 342 -18.44 -0.35 -6.27
C ASP A 342 -17.69 0.74 -5.47
N ILE A 343 -16.41 0.95 -5.84
CA ILE A 343 -15.59 2.05 -5.30
C ILE A 343 -15.86 3.32 -6.10
N VAL A 344 -16.15 4.41 -5.38
CA VAL A 344 -16.40 5.73 -5.93
C VAL A 344 -15.52 6.79 -5.27
N ASP A 345 -15.13 7.80 -6.04
CA ASP A 345 -14.49 8.99 -5.50
C ASP A 345 -15.54 9.96 -4.93
N VAL A 346 -15.20 10.65 -3.85
CA VAL A 346 -16.00 11.76 -3.31
C VAL A 346 -15.25 13.05 -3.62
N LYS A 347 -15.91 13.95 -4.33
CA LYS A 347 -15.33 15.22 -4.78
C LYS A 347 -16.04 16.39 -4.15
N ASP A 348 -15.32 17.46 -3.91
CA ASP A 348 -15.93 18.74 -3.56
C ASP A 348 -16.51 19.47 -4.79
N ALA A 349 -17.12 20.63 -4.58
CA ALA A 349 -17.74 21.42 -5.64
C ALA A 349 -16.75 21.90 -6.73
N THR A 350 -15.45 21.93 -6.44
CA THR A 350 -14.39 22.28 -7.39
C THR A 350 -13.91 21.09 -8.21
N GLY A 351 -14.36 19.87 -7.89
CA GLY A 351 -13.94 18.62 -8.54
C GLY A 351 -12.77 17.92 -7.86
N HIS A 352 -12.22 18.51 -6.77
CA HIS A 352 -11.14 17.88 -6.03
C HIS A 352 -11.59 16.64 -5.29
N VAL A 353 -10.85 15.53 -5.41
CA VAL A 353 -11.13 14.27 -4.70
C VAL A 353 -10.73 14.41 -3.24
N ILE A 354 -11.70 14.51 -2.36
CA ILE A 354 -11.53 14.67 -0.91
C ILE A 354 -11.69 13.37 -0.12
N ALA A 355 -12.29 12.34 -0.73
CA ALA A 355 -12.43 11.03 -0.12
C ALA A 355 -12.63 9.95 -1.19
N ARG A 356 -12.52 8.70 -0.79
CA ARG A 356 -12.87 7.52 -1.58
C ARG A 356 -13.60 6.52 -0.70
N GLY A 357 -14.60 5.84 -1.26
CA GLY A 357 -15.35 4.87 -0.47
C GLY A 357 -16.08 3.84 -1.30
N ARG A 358 -16.57 2.81 -0.64
CA ARG A 358 -17.44 1.79 -1.22
C ARG A 358 -18.88 2.19 -1.00
N THR A 359 -19.62 2.35 -2.10
CA THR A 359 -21.02 2.77 -2.04
C THR A 359 -21.95 1.60 -1.67
N ALA A 360 -23.01 1.91 -0.94
CA ALA A 360 -24.06 0.95 -0.56
C ALA A 360 -25.24 0.93 -1.52
N PHE A 361 -25.20 1.76 -2.57
CA PHE A 361 -26.28 1.96 -3.54
C PHE A 361 -25.71 2.22 -4.92
N SER A 362 -26.48 1.91 -5.96
CA SER A 362 -26.14 2.22 -7.34
C SER A 362 -26.24 3.72 -7.66
N SER A 363 -25.57 4.15 -8.75
CA SER A 363 -25.62 5.54 -9.23
C SER A 363 -27.05 6.05 -9.43
N ASP A 364 -27.93 5.22 -10.02
CA ASP A 364 -29.31 5.60 -10.33
C ASP A 364 -30.13 5.80 -9.04
N GLU A 365 -29.91 4.97 -8.03
CA GLU A 365 -30.55 5.10 -6.72
C GLU A 365 -30.06 6.34 -5.96
N VAL A 366 -28.75 6.60 -5.97
CA VAL A 366 -28.16 7.78 -5.31
C VAL A 366 -28.65 9.06 -5.98
N GLU A 367 -28.76 9.10 -7.31
CA GLU A 367 -29.27 10.26 -8.07
C GLU A 367 -30.70 10.61 -7.66
N LEU A 368 -31.54 9.61 -7.42
CA LEU A 368 -32.91 9.80 -6.93
C LEU A 368 -32.97 10.32 -5.48
N ALA A 369 -32.00 9.97 -4.65
CA ALA A 369 -31.94 10.34 -3.23
C ALA A 369 -31.14 11.63 -2.94
N CYS A 370 -30.43 12.13 -3.94
CA CYS A 370 -29.51 13.27 -3.86
C CYS A 370 -30.16 14.52 -3.27
N GLY A 371 -29.53 15.14 -2.28
CA GLY A 371 -29.98 16.38 -1.64
C GLY A 371 -31.26 16.26 -0.79
N ARG A 372 -31.84 15.06 -0.65
CA ARG A 372 -33.07 14.87 0.10
C ARG A 372 -32.82 14.68 1.58
N THR A 373 -33.68 15.30 2.39
CA THR A 373 -33.68 15.14 3.83
C THR A 373 -34.20 13.76 4.24
N ARG A 374 -33.85 13.33 5.47
CA ARG A 374 -34.37 12.06 6.02
C ARG A 374 -35.88 11.93 5.96
N GLU A 375 -36.62 13.01 6.29
CA GLU A 375 -38.06 13.05 6.27
C GLU A 375 -38.68 12.88 4.87
N GLU A 376 -38.00 13.43 3.85
CA GLU A 376 -38.40 13.27 2.44
C GLU A 376 -38.16 11.84 1.94
N LEU A 377 -37.05 11.23 2.37
CA LEU A 377 -36.72 9.84 2.04
C LEU A 377 -37.70 8.85 2.68
N GLU A 378 -38.04 9.05 3.96
CA GLU A 378 -39.01 8.19 4.68
C GLU A 378 -40.44 8.23 4.07
N ARG A 379 -40.85 9.36 3.49
CA ARG A 379 -42.14 9.51 2.79
C ARG A 379 -42.18 8.78 1.43
N ASN A 380 -41.04 8.46 0.86
CA ASN A 380 -40.94 7.77 -0.42
C ASN A 380 -40.55 6.31 -0.23
N ARG A 381 -41.48 5.38 -0.44
CA ARG A 381 -41.24 3.94 -0.24
C ARG A 381 -40.04 3.37 -1.02
N LEU A 382 -39.72 3.95 -2.17
CA LEU A 382 -38.55 3.54 -2.97
C LEU A 382 -37.20 4.05 -2.42
N LEU A 383 -37.25 5.12 -1.62
CA LEU A 383 -36.05 5.78 -1.08
C LEU A 383 -35.88 5.58 0.43
N ALA A 384 -36.80 4.84 1.07
CA ALA A 384 -36.80 4.64 2.53
C ALA A 384 -35.50 4.01 3.04
N ALA A 385 -34.86 3.18 2.24
CA ALA A 385 -33.55 2.57 2.59
C ALA A 385 -32.45 3.62 2.84
N PHE A 386 -32.51 4.79 2.19
CA PHE A 386 -31.55 5.88 2.39
C PHE A 386 -31.73 6.64 3.72
N ALA A 387 -32.91 6.53 4.34
CA ALA A 387 -33.15 7.12 5.65
C ALA A 387 -32.42 6.37 6.77
N ASP A 388 -32.21 5.05 6.59
CA ASP A 388 -31.62 4.17 7.58
C ASP A 388 -30.16 3.79 7.28
N LYS A 389 -29.72 3.91 6.02
CA LYS A 389 -28.39 3.49 5.58
C LYS A 389 -27.66 4.63 4.87
N PRO A 390 -26.40 4.94 5.25
CA PRO A 390 -25.61 5.94 4.54
C PRO A 390 -25.24 5.46 3.13
N VAL A 391 -25.00 6.41 2.21
CA VAL A 391 -24.52 6.11 0.86
C VAL A 391 -23.11 5.50 0.92
N ILE A 392 -22.25 6.04 1.80
CA ILE A 392 -20.96 5.42 2.12
C ILE A 392 -20.82 5.43 3.65
N HIS A 393 -20.63 4.24 4.23
CA HIS A 393 -20.38 4.14 5.66
C HIS A 393 -18.97 4.61 6.01
N ARG A 394 -18.78 5.25 7.17
CA ARG A 394 -17.48 5.76 7.62
C ARG A 394 -16.37 4.70 7.68
N ASP A 395 -16.72 3.43 7.97
CA ASP A 395 -15.77 2.32 8.00
C ASP A 395 -15.38 1.83 6.60
N GLU A 396 -16.08 2.31 5.57
CA GLU A 396 -15.85 2.04 4.16
C GLU A 396 -15.47 3.31 3.38
N LEU A 397 -15.02 4.33 4.08
CA LEU A 397 -14.61 5.61 3.52
C LEU A 397 -13.24 6.01 4.08
N ILE A 398 -12.35 6.44 3.21
CA ILE A 398 -11.10 7.10 3.55
C ILE A 398 -11.16 8.55 3.07
N ALA A 399 -10.87 9.49 3.96
CA ALA A 399 -10.76 10.89 3.62
C ALA A 399 -9.30 11.26 3.32
N PHE A 400 -9.12 12.22 2.42
CA PHE A 400 -7.83 12.78 2.02
C PHE A 400 -7.86 14.28 2.33
N GLU A 401 -6.90 14.77 3.11
CA GLU A 401 -6.75 16.19 3.40
C GLU A 401 -6.07 16.95 2.24
#